data_d1655f6891e9adea023b642a6d3a1276
#
_entry.id   d1655f6891e9adea023b642a6d3a1276
#
_cell.length_a   1.000
_cell.length_b   1.000
_cell.length_c   1.000
_cell.angle_alpha   90.00
_cell.angle_beta   90.00
_cell.angle_gamma   90.00
#
_symmetry.space_group_name_H-M   'P 1'
#
loop_
_entity.id
_entity.type
_entity.pdbx_description
1 polymer ?
#
loop_
_entity_poly.entity_id
_entity_poly.type
_entity_poly.pdbx_seq_one_letter_code
_entity_poly.pdbx_strand_id
1 'polypeptide(L)'
;MLARSVKDGEKESLGAGYTEYMVAYDALTISVNKNNPICGLMDDLDTDTIRKIFSGEIAYWDELDASLEHKEIVVVIRDLSGGAAEVFEKNVMQGTPISENAIQSASMGALAAKIAENEYAIGYAGYGVYNQNLESLYAFKVNGAEPTEENILNGSYTIQRPVLFVINRALDGAEQAFVDYIFSDKGRQIVVENGYIPAF
;
A
#
# COMPACT_ATOMS: atom_id res chain seq x y z
N MET A 1 -17.73 6.48 -6.21
CA MET A 1 -16.56 6.33 -5.31
C MET A 1 -15.31 6.18 -6.16
N LEU A 2 -14.24 6.84 -5.78
CA LEU A 2 -12.92 6.73 -6.43
C LEU A 2 -11.89 6.25 -5.40
N ALA A 3 -10.96 5.42 -5.85
CA ALA A 3 -9.76 5.01 -5.08
C ALA A 3 -8.51 5.70 -5.65
N ARG A 4 -8.62 6.96 -5.96
CA ARG A 4 -7.60 7.87 -6.47
C ARG A 4 -8.09 9.31 -6.40
N SER A 5 -7.19 10.27 -6.50
CA SER A 5 -7.58 11.68 -6.68
C SER A 5 -8.36 11.90 -7.98
N VAL A 6 -9.23 12.89 -7.98
CA VAL A 6 -9.94 13.34 -9.20
C VAL A 6 -8.90 13.93 -10.16
N LYS A 7 -8.92 13.51 -11.42
CA LYS A 7 -8.03 14.03 -12.47
C LYS A 7 -8.49 15.42 -12.92
N ASP A 8 -7.58 16.27 -13.39
CA ASP A 8 -7.90 17.63 -13.78
C ASP A 8 -8.96 17.71 -14.88
N GLY A 9 -8.89 16.85 -15.90
CA GLY A 9 -9.94 16.78 -16.94
C GLY A 9 -11.29 16.28 -16.41
N GLU A 10 -11.32 15.50 -15.31
CA GLU A 10 -12.57 15.10 -14.66
C GLU A 10 -13.15 16.26 -13.83
N LYS A 11 -12.31 17.06 -13.18
CA LYS A 11 -12.73 18.28 -12.44
C LYS A 11 -13.45 19.26 -13.37
N GLU A 12 -12.91 19.46 -14.58
CA GLU A 12 -13.56 20.29 -15.59
C GLU A 12 -14.94 19.76 -15.98
N SER A 13 -15.07 18.45 -16.17
CA SER A 13 -16.33 17.76 -16.52
C SER A 13 -17.35 17.78 -15.37
N LEU A 14 -16.91 17.75 -14.13
CA LEU A 14 -17.76 17.79 -12.93
C LEU A 14 -18.32 19.20 -12.69
N GLY A 15 -17.64 20.25 -13.17
CA GLY A 15 -18.02 21.65 -13.00
C GLY A 15 -17.67 22.21 -11.61
N ALA A 16 -17.88 23.50 -11.41
CA ALA A 16 -17.45 24.22 -10.23
C ALA A 16 -18.18 23.85 -8.90
N GLY A 17 -19.19 23.00 -8.97
CA GLY A 17 -20.06 22.66 -7.84
C GLY A 17 -19.89 21.24 -7.29
N TYR A 18 -18.87 20.49 -7.71
CA TYR A 18 -18.65 19.16 -7.13
C TYR A 18 -18.01 19.22 -5.74
N THR A 19 -18.31 18.21 -4.95
CA THR A 19 -17.74 18.03 -3.60
C THR A 19 -17.00 16.71 -3.53
N GLU A 20 -15.80 16.72 -2.97
CA GLU A 20 -15.02 15.53 -2.62
C GLU A 20 -15.19 15.24 -1.12
N TYR A 21 -15.64 14.04 -0.81
CA TYR A 21 -15.70 13.52 0.56
C TYR A 21 -14.55 12.53 0.72
N MET A 22 -13.45 12.97 1.33
CA MET A 22 -12.28 12.13 1.61
C MET A 22 -12.61 11.17 2.76
N VAL A 23 -12.73 9.89 2.47
CA VAL A 23 -13.12 8.86 3.44
C VAL A 23 -11.92 8.24 4.12
N ALA A 24 -10.93 7.84 3.33
CA ALA A 24 -9.80 7.07 3.85
C ALA A 24 -8.59 7.13 2.93
N TYR A 25 -7.49 6.61 3.44
CA TYR A 25 -6.33 6.23 2.63
C TYR A 25 -6.13 4.71 2.65
N ASP A 26 -5.74 4.18 1.50
CA ASP A 26 -5.25 2.82 1.30
C ASP A 26 -3.73 2.89 1.09
N ALA A 27 -2.95 2.15 1.87
CA ALA A 27 -1.51 2.18 1.80
C ALA A 27 -0.92 0.76 1.78
N LEU A 28 0.23 0.61 1.12
CA LEU A 28 0.98 -0.63 1.06
C LEU A 28 2.33 -0.46 1.74
N THR A 29 2.68 -1.40 2.59
CA THR A 29 4.00 -1.47 3.23
C THR A 29 4.91 -2.39 2.43
N ILE A 30 6.18 -2.04 2.28
CA ILE A 30 7.19 -2.95 1.77
C ILE A 30 7.68 -3.79 2.93
N SER A 31 7.32 -5.08 2.91
CA SER A 31 7.47 -5.95 4.07
C SER A 31 8.31 -7.18 3.76
N VAL A 32 9.11 -7.58 4.73
CA VAL A 32 9.89 -8.82 4.75
C VAL A 32 9.52 -9.67 5.97
N ASN A 33 9.96 -10.91 5.98
CA ASN A 33 9.94 -11.73 7.19
C ASN A 33 10.75 -11.05 8.30
N LYS A 34 10.22 -11.01 9.51
CA LYS A 34 10.87 -10.34 10.66
C LYS A 34 12.24 -10.94 11.00
N ASN A 35 12.48 -12.20 10.66
CA ASN A 35 13.76 -12.88 10.87
C ASN A 35 14.74 -12.70 9.71
N ASN A 36 14.35 -11.98 8.65
CA ASN A 36 15.28 -11.71 7.56
C ASN A 36 16.50 -10.94 8.08
N PRO A 37 17.74 -11.40 7.81
CA PRO A 37 18.96 -10.75 8.30
C PRO A 37 19.10 -9.28 7.89
N ILE A 38 18.47 -8.84 6.81
CA ILE A 38 18.46 -7.43 6.37
C ILE A 38 17.86 -6.49 7.41
N CYS A 39 16.90 -6.94 8.24
CA CYS A 39 16.22 -6.12 9.24
C CYS A 39 17.18 -5.51 10.30
N GLY A 40 18.35 -6.11 10.50
CA GLY A 40 19.38 -5.58 11.40
C GLY A 40 20.39 -4.64 10.75
N LEU A 41 20.36 -4.53 9.42
CA LEU A 41 21.35 -3.80 8.62
C LEU A 41 20.76 -2.56 7.93
N MET A 42 19.51 -2.64 7.51
CA MET A 42 18.86 -1.60 6.73
C MET A 42 17.41 -1.44 7.16
N ASP A 43 16.95 -0.21 7.33
CA ASP A 43 15.58 0.11 7.73
C ASP A 43 14.82 0.94 6.67
N ASP A 44 15.51 1.40 5.63
CA ASP A 44 14.95 2.23 4.56
C ASP A 44 15.33 1.69 3.18
N LEU A 45 14.36 1.71 2.26
CA LEU A 45 14.54 1.41 0.85
C LEU A 45 14.02 2.58 0.01
N ASP A 46 14.81 3.06 -0.91
CA ASP A 46 14.29 4.00 -1.91
C ASP A 46 13.43 3.29 -2.96
N THR A 47 12.57 4.06 -3.61
CA THR A 47 11.62 3.53 -4.61
C THR A 47 12.32 2.85 -5.78
N ASP A 48 13.52 3.29 -6.17
CA ASP A 48 14.28 2.69 -7.28
C ASP A 48 14.81 1.31 -6.88
N THR A 49 15.36 1.18 -5.69
CA THR A 49 15.81 -0.10 -5.12
C THR A 49 14.63 -1.09 -5.01
N ILE A 50 13.48 -0.65 -4.50
CA ILE A 50 12.26 -1.47 -4.44
C ILE A 50 11.88 -1.94 -5.85
N ARG A 51 11.88 -1.05 -6.84
CA ARG A 51 11.56 -1.38 -8.23
C ARG A 51 12.52 -2.44 -8.79
N LYS A 52 13.82 -2.31 -8.54
CA LYS A 52 14.84 -3.28 -8.99
C LYS A 52 14.66 -4.64 -8.35
N ILE A 53 14.28 -4.71 -7.07
CA ILE A 53 13.97 -5.97 -6.41
C ILE A 53 12.75 -6.63 -7.07
N PHE A 54 11.66 -5.88 -7.23
CA PHE A 54 10.42 -6.44 -7.77
C PHE A 54 10.47 -6.75 -9.27
N SER A 55 11.34 -6.09 -10.02
CA SER A 55 11.62 -6.44 -11.43
C SER A 55 12.58 -7.63 -11.58
N GLY A 56 13.29 -8.01 -10.52
CA GLY A 56 14.32 -9.06 -10.55
C GLY A 56 15.68 -8.57 -11.04
N GLU A 57 15.90 -7.26 -11.18
CA GLU A 57 17.22 -6.68 -11.46
C GLU A 57 18.16 -6.88 -10.26
N ILE A 58 17.64 -6.75 -9.02
CA ILE A 58 18.29 -7.20 -7.79
C ILE A 58 17.63 -8.52 -7.39
N ALA A 59 18.35 -9.61 -7.49
CA ALA A 59 17.83 -10.96 -7.29
C ALA A 59 18.31 -11.64 -5.99
N TYR A 60 19.37 -11.12 -5.38
CA TYR A 60 19.98 -11.71 -4.19
C TYR A 60 20.13 -10.68 -3.08
N TRP A 61 20.02 -11.13 -1.82
CA TRP A 61 20.11 -10.27 -0.64
C TRP A 61 21.49 -9.61 -0.46
N ASP A 62 22.58 -10.29 -0.84
CA ASP A 62 23.94 -9.74 -0.80
C ASP A 62 24.22 -8.65 -1.85
N GLU A 63 23.33 -8.46 -2.80
CA GLU A 63 23.37 -7.29 -3.72
C GLU A 63 22.90 -6.00 -3.03
N LEU A 64 22.14 -6.12 -1.93
CA LEU A 64 21.72 -4.98 -1.09
C LEU A 64 22.78 -4.66 -0.02
N ASP A 65 23.35 -5.69 0.61
CA ASP A 65 24.43 -5.56 1.58
C ASP A 65 25.37 -6.78 1.48
N ALA A 66 26.62 -6.53 1.15
CA ALA A 66 27.65 -7.57 0.91
C ALA A 66 27.99 -8.41 2.16
N SER A 67 27.49 -8.07 3.35
CA SER A 67 27.65 -8.87 4.56
C SER A 67 26.62 -10.00 4.67
N LEU A 68 25.58 -9.97 3.83
CA LEU A 68 24.55 -10.99 3.79
C LEU A 68 25.00 -12.24 3.03
N GLU A 69 24.37 -13.35 3.32
CA GLU A 69 24.55 -14.58 2.54
C GLU A 69 23.97 -14.40 1.12
N HIS A 70 24.60 -15.05 0.15
CA HIS A 70 24.09 -15.13 -1.23
C HIS A 70 22.82 -15.97 -1.28
N LYS A 71 21.69 -15.35 -0.95
CA LYS A 71 20.35 -15.94 -0.93
C LYS A 71 19.44 -15.19 -1.90
N GLU A 72 18.68 -15.97 -2.68
CA GLU A 72 17.70 -15.42 -3.61
C GLU A 72 16.59 -14.67 -2.87
N ILE A 73 16.21 -13.50 -3.38
CA ILE A 73 15.07 -12.74 -2.91
C ILE A 73 13.79 -13.36 -3.46
N VAL A 74 12.91 -13.85 -2.58
CA VAL A 74 11.61 -14.40 -2.96
C VAL A 74 10.57 -13.30 -2.99
N VAL A 75 10.27 -12.80 -4.18
CA VAL A 75 9.28 -11.73 -4.37
C VAL A 75 7.86 -12.29 -4.30
N VAL A 76 7.03 -11.72 -3.43
CA VAL A 76 5.61 -12.11 -3.25
C VAL A 76 4.70 -10.92 -3.56
N ILE A 77 3.76 -11.11 -4.47
CA ILE A 77 2.84 -10.06 -4.93
C ILE A 77 1.36 -10.49 -4.82
N ARG A 78 0.47 -9.51 -4.88
CA ARG A 78 -0.95 -9.76 -5.13
C ARG A 78 -1.17 -10.13 -6.60
N ASP A 79 -2.28 -10.82 -6.88
CA ASP A 79 -2.75 -10.92 -8.26
C ASP A 79 -2.91 -9.52 -8.88
N LEU A 80 -2.61 -9.41 -10.16
CA LEU A 80 -2.49 -8.13 -10.84
C LEU A 80 -3.85 -7.46 -11.14
N SER A 81 -4.97 -8.08 -10.78
CA SER A 81 -6.32 -7.58 -11.05
C SER A 81 -6.87 -6.65 -9.95
N GLY A 82 -6.18 -6.50 -8.83
CA GLY A 82 -6.67 -5.78 -7.65
C GLY A 82 -6.15 -4.36 -7.53
N GLY A 83 -6.89 -3.54 -6.77
CA GLY A 83 -6.53 -2.13 -6.53
C GLY A 83 -5.17 -1.92 -5.85
N ALA A 84 -4.65 -2.91 -5.11
CA ALA A 84 -3.31 -2.86 -4.54
C ALA A 84 -2.22 -2.94 -5.63
N ALA A 85 -2.43 -3.76 -6.66
CA ALA A 85 -1.52 -3.82 -7.81
C ALA A 85 -1.44 -2.47 -8.53
N GLU A 86 -2.58 -1.75 -8.68
CA GLU A 86 -2.59 -0.40 -9.26
C GLU A 86 -1.81 0.61 -8.40
N VAL A 87 -1.91 0.54 -7.07
CA VAL A 87 -1.16 1.41 -6.15
C VAL A 87 0.34 1.15 -6.29
N PHE A 88 0.74 -0.13 -6.29
CA PHE A 88 2.13 -0.52 -6.41
C PHE A 88 2.70 -0.17 -7.78
N GLU A 89 1.98 -0.46 -8.86
CA GLU A 89 2.35 -0.08 -10.22
C GLU A 89 2.59 1.42 -10.36
N LYS A 90 1.63 2.23 -9.90
CA LYS A 90 1.71 3.68 -10.03
C LYS A 90 2.85 4.31 -9.23
N ASN A 91 3.04 3.87 -7.98
CA ASN A 91 3.96 4.54 -7.04
C ASN A 91 5.36 3.93 -7.03
N VAL A 92 5.52 2.67 -7.47
CA VAL A 92 6.80 1.95 -7.44
C VAL A 92 7.25 1.53 -8.83
N MET A 93 6.48 0.68 -9.54
CA MET A 93 6.94 0.07 -10.78
C MET A 93 6.99 1.04 -11.96
N GLN A 94 6.02 1.93 -12.09
CA GLN A 94 5.99 3.02 -13.09
C GLN A 94 6.22 2.55 -14.53
N GLY A 95 5.61 1.43 -14.91
CA GLY A 95 5.75 0.80 -16.21
C GLY A 95 6.87 -0.25 -16.30
N THR A 96 7.69 -0.42 -15.26
CA THR A 96 8.67 -1.50 -15.21
C THR A 96 7.94 -2.81 -14.89
N PRO A 97 8.09 -3.88 -15.68
CA PRO A 97 7.40 -5.13 -15.41
C PRO A 97 7.91 -5.79 -14.13
N ILE A 98 6.99 -6.39 -13.37
CA ILE A 98 7.36 -7.25 -12.24
C ILE A 98 7.96 -8.55 -12.78
N SER A 99 8.93 -9.11 -12.07
CA SER A 99 9.57 -10.38 -12.41
C SER A 99 8.55 -11.50 -12.61
N GLU A 100 8.73 -12.30 -13.66
CA GLU A 100 7.91 -13.49 -13.92
C GLU A 100 8.06 -14.57 -12.83
N ASN A 101 9.16 -14.53 -12.06
CA ASN A 101 9.40 -15.42 -10.93
C ASN A 101 8.65 -15.00 -9.66
N ALA A 102 7.97 -13.85 -9.64
CA ALA A 102 7.24 -13.37 -8.48
C ALA A 102 6.05 -14.31 -8.14
N ILE A 103 5.95 -14.69 -6.88
CA ILE A 103 4.88 -15.57 -6.38
C ILE A 103 3.60 -14.76 -6.19
N GLN A 104 2.57 -15.09 -6.95
CA GLN A 104 1.27 -14.44 -6.81
C GLN A 104 0.47 -15.02 -5.64
N SER A 105 -0.28 -14.15 -4.97
CA SER A 105 -1.17 -14.46 -3.85
C SER A 105 -2.59 -13.96 -4.10
N ALA A 106 -3.58 -14.79 -3.78
CA ALA A 106 -4.99 -14.48 -4.03
C ALA A 106 -5.59 -13.44 -3.07
N SER A 107 -4.95 -13.16 -1.94
CA SER A 107 -5.40 -12.16 -0.95
C SER A 107 -4.22 -11.49 -0.25
N MET A 108 -4.44 -10.33 0.40
CA MET A 108 -3.40 -9.67 1.22
C MET A 108 -3.00 -10.53 2.43
N GLY A 109 -3.94 -11.24 3.05
CA GLY A 109 -3.63 -12.18 4.12
C GLY A 109 -2.76 -13.36 3.65
N ALA A 110 -3.05 -13.91 2.46
CA ALA A 110 -2.22 -14.99 1.88
C ALA A 110 -0.82 -14.48 1.48
N LEU A 111 -0.70 -13.22 1.05
CA LEU A 111 0.59 -12.59 0.78
C LEU A 111 1.40 -12.44 2.07
N ALA A 112 0.80 -11.89 3.11
CA ALA A 112 1.44 -11.75 4.42
C ALA A 112 1.89 -13.10 5.01
N ALA A 113 1.05 -14.13 4.89
CA ALA A 113 1.40 -15.49 5.32
C ALA A 113 2.62 -16.05 4.56
N LYS A 114 2.69 -15.87 3.24
CA LYS A 114 3.84 -16.31 2.44
C LYS A 114 5.14 -15.59 2.83
N ILE A 115 5.07 -14.29 3.15
CA ILE A 115 6.23 -13.55 3.66
C ILE A 115 6.64 -14.11 5.04
N ALA A 116 5.67 -14.35 5.93
CA ALA A 116 5.92 -14.87 7.26
C ALA A 116 6.50 -16.31 7.27
N GLU A 117 6.17 -17.12 6.26
CA GLU A 117 6.65 -18.49 6.11
C GLU A 117 8.05 -18.61 5.49
N ASN A 118 8.56 -17.57 4.84
CA ASN A 118 9.85 -17.59 4.15
C ASN A 118 10.74 -16.43 4.60
N GLU A 119 11.85 -16.77 5.27
CA GLU A 119 12.82 -15.80 5.80
C GLU A 119 13.39 -14.85 4.72
N TYR A 120 13.51 -15.31 3.47
CA TYR A 120 14.06 -14.54 2.36
C TYR A 120 12.99 -13.88 1.47
N ALA A 121 11.73 -13.88 1.92
CA ALA A 121 10.64 -13.27 1.18
C ALA A 121 10.55 -11.74 1.40
N ILE A 122 10.21 -11.05 0.32
CA ILE A 122 9.78 -9.65 0.32
C ILE A 122 8.47 -9.51 -0.44
N GLY A 123 7.61 -8.61 0.01
CA GLY A 123 6.35 -8.31 -0.69
C GLY A 123 5.76 -6.98 -0.25
N TYR A 124 4.61 -6.63 -0.83
CA TYR A 124 3.86 -5.47 -0.38
C TYR A 124 2.57 -5.89 0.32
N ALA A 125 2.45 -5.62 1.60
CA ALA A 125 1.24 -5.88 2.38
C ALA A 125 0.37 -4.63 2.47
N GLY A 126 -0.95 -4.79 2.55
CA GLY A 126 -1.83 -3.68 2.94
C GLY A 126 -1.52 -3.24 4.37
N TYR A 127 -1.55 -1.94 4.65
CA TYR A 127 -1.21 -1.36 5.96
C TYR A 127 -1.95 -2.04 7.13
N GLY A 128 -3.26 -2.26 6.99
CA GLY A 128 -4.03 -2.94 8.02
C GLY A 128 -3.64 -4.41 8.21
N VAL A 129 -3.27 -5.12 7.13
CA VAL A 129 -2.79 -6.50 7.22
C VAL A 129 -1.40 -6.54 7.86
N TYR A 130 -0.51 -5.62 7.53
CA TYR A 130 0.79 -5.48 8.19
C TYR A 130 0.63 -5.28 9.70
N ASN A 131 -0.24 -4.36 10.13
CA ASN A 131 -0.48 -4.09 11.56
C ASN A 131 -1.05 -5.28 12.32
N GLN A 132 -1.75 -6.19 11.64
CA GLN A 132 -2.22 -7.46 12.24
C GLN A 132 -1.13 -8.55 12.31
N ASN A 133 0.04 -8.34 11.70
CA ASN A 133 1.11 -9.33 11.57
C ASN A 133 2.48 -8.83 12.05
N LEU A 134 2.54 -7.85 12.96
CA LEU A 134 3.78 -7.26 13.49
C LEU A 134 4.74 -8.25 14.17
N GLU A 135 4.22 -9.39 14.61
CA GLU A 135 5.03 -10.47 15.19
C GLU A 135 5.86 -11.22 14.13
N SER A 136 5.41 -11.22 12.87
CA SER A 136 5.99 -12.00 11.78
C SER A 136 6.57 -11.17 10.64
N LEU A 137 6.15 -9.93 10.50
CA LEU A 137 6.54 -9.02 9.43
C LEU A 137 7.32 -7.82 9.97
N TYR A 138 8.28 -7.37 9.17
CA TYR A 138 8.97 -6.10 9.31
C TYR A 138 8.72 -5.25 8.07
N ALA A 139 8.36 -3.98 8.23
CA ALA A 139 8.17 -3.05 7.12
C ALA A 139 9.32 -2.04 7.05
N PHE A 140 9.84 -1.84 5.85
CA PHE A 140 10.81 -0.78 5.59
C PHE A 140 10.18 0.61 5.58
N LYS A 141 10.97 1.61 5.95
CA LYS A 141 10.76 2.98 5.49
C LYS A 141 10.84 3.00 3.96
N VAL A 142 10.18 3.96 3.35
CA VAL A 142 10.29 4.20 1.91
C VAL A 142 10.71 5.65 1.69
N ASN A 143 11.86 5.87 1.09
CA ASN A 143 12.45 7.20 0.90
C ASN A 143 12.55 7.99 2.23
N GLY A 144 12.93 7.35 3.31
CA GLY A 144 13.05 7.92 4.65
C GLY A 144 11.74 8.02 5.46
N ALA A 145 10.58 7.71 4.88
CA ALA A 145 9.29 7.78 5.55
C ALA A 145 8.84 6.41 6.08
N GLU A 146 8.55 6.31 7.37
CA GLU A 146 7.93 5.13 7.98
C GLU A 146 6.47 4.98 7.52
N PRO A 147 5.96 3.74 7.37
CA PRO A 147 4.55 3.49 7.09
C PRO A 147 3.70 3.68 8.37
N THR A 148 3.52 4.92 8.80
CA THR A 148 2.67 5.31 9.92
C THR A 148 1.42 6.02 9.41
N GLU A 149 0.34 6.03 10.22
CA GLU A 149 -0.87 6.80 9.89
C GLU A 149 -0.54 8.27 9.60
N GLU A 150 0.30 8.89 10.45
CA GLU A 150 0.72 10.28 10.27
C GLU A 150 1.38 10.51 8.92
N ASN A 151 2.36 9.69 8.55
CA ASN A 151 3.11 9.82 7.31
C ASN A 151 2.27 9.49 6.06
N ILE A 152 1.29 8.60 6.20
CA ILE A 152 0.34 8.28 5.13
C ILE A 152 -0.63 9.45 4.95
N LEU A 153 -1.19 10.00 6.03
CA LEU A 153 -2.14 11.10 5.97
C LEU A 153 -1.51 12.42 5.48
N ASN A 154 -0.28 12.72 5.86
CA ASN A 154 0.43 13.92 5.40
C ASN A 154 1.10 13.75 4.03
N GLY A 155 1.11 12.53 3.45
CA GLY A 155 1.63 12.22 2.12
C GLY A 155 3.14 12.02 2.05
N SER A 156 3.88 12.01 3.17
CA SER A 156 5.32 11.70 3.17
C SER A 156 5.58 10.23 2.85
N TYR A 157 4.71 9.31 3.30
CA TYR A 157 4.72 7.93 2.83
C TYR A 157 3.96 7.80 1.51
N THR A 158 4.68 7.49 0.42
CA THR A 158 4.19 7.66 -0.95
C THR A 158 3.44 6.47 -1.54
N ILE A 159 3.59 5.25 -0.99
CA ILE A 159 2.89 4.05 -1.51
C ILE A 159 1.47 4.01 -0.95
N GLN A 160 0.65 4.97 -1.35
CA GLN A 160 -0.72 5.13 -0.87
C GLN A 160 -1.63 5.75 -1.94
N ARG A 161 -2.94 5.69 -1.71
CA ARG A 161 -3.95 6.35 -2.51
C ARG A 161 -5.12 6.80 -1.64
N PRO A 162 -5.79 7.92 -1.99
CA PRO A 162 -7.02 8.32 -1.34
C PRO A 162 -8.21 7.47 -1.80
N VAL A 163 -9.17 7.29 -0.89
CA VAL A 163 -10.50 6.73 -1.16
C VAL A 163 -11.52 7.81 -0.87
N LEU A 164 -12.29 8.20 -1.88
CA LEU A 164 -13.20 9.33 -1.79
C LEU A 164 -14.52 9.11 -2.55
N PHE A 165 -15.57 9.82 -2.12
CA PHE A 165 -16.76 10.03 -2.92
C PHE A 165 -16.69 11.38 -3.62
N VAL A 166 -17.18 11.40 -4.86
CA VAL A 166 -17.32 12.64 -5.64
C VAL A 166 -18.77 12.79 -6.02
N ILE A 167 -19.34 13.94 -5.70
CA ILE A 167 -20.74 14.25 -5.94
C ILE A 167 -20.82 15.65 -6.58
N ASN A 168 -21.49 15.76 -7.71
CA ASN A 168 -21.59 16.98 -8.51
C ASN A 168 -22.99 17.63 -8.47
N ARG A 169 -23.77 17.29 -7.43
CA ARG A 169 -25.12 17.83 -7.17
C ARG A 169 -25.39 17.88 -5.68
N ALA A 170 -26.48 18.50 -5.28
CA ALA A 170 -26.93 18.41 -3.89
C ALA A 170 -27.32 16.96 -3.54
N LEU A 171 -26.97 16.54 -2.32
CA LEU A 171 -27.39 15.26 -1.77
C LEU A 171 -28.88 15.29 -1.47
N ASP A 172 -29.58 14.17 -1.69
CA ASP A 172 -30.90 13.96 -1.10
C ASP A 172 -30.77 13.51 0.37
N GLY A 173 -31.92 13.36 1.07
CA GLY A 173 -31.92 13.03 2.49
C GLY A 173 -31.30 11.64 2.80
N ALA A 174 -31.46 10.66 1.94
CA ALA A 174 -30.89 9.33 2.12
C ALA A 174 -29.37 9.32 1.86
N GLU A 175 -28.93 10.05 0.85
CA GLU A 175 -27.51 10.21 0.52
C GLU A 175 -26.77 10.99 1.62
N GLN A 176 -27.40 12.05 2.17
CA GLN A 176 -26.84 12.79 3.28
C GLN A 176 -26.69 11.90 4.52
N ALA A 177 -27.73 11.12 4.85
CA ALA A 177 -27.67 10.18 5.97
C ALA A 177 -26.57 9.10 5.78
N PHE A 178 -26.33 8.65 4.56
CA PHE A 178 -25.22 7.73 4.25
C PHE A 178 -23.86 8.38 4.45
N VAL A 179 -23.67 9.60 3.97
CA VAL A 179 -22.43 10.37 4.17
C VAL A 179 -22.20 10.61 5.66
N ASP A 180 -23.24 11.09 6.40
CA ASP A 180 -23.15 11.33 7.84
C ASP A 180 -22.78 10.05 8.61
N TYR A 181 -23.32 8.90 8.19
CA TYR A 181 -22.97 7.61 8.79
C TYR A 181 -21.50 7.24 8.57
N ILE A 182 -20.98 7.42 7.36
CA ILE A 182 -19.56 7.14 7.06
C ILE A 182 -18.65 8.01 7.93
N PHE A 183 -18.97 9.27 8.11
CA PHE A 183 -18.19 10.22 8.91
C PHE A 183 -18.47 10.17 10.42
N SER A 184 -19.33 9.24 10.88
CA SER A 184 -19.55 8.98 12.29
C SER A 184 -18.44 8.12 12.91
N ASP A 185 -18.39 8.06 14.26
CA ASP A 185 -17.46 7.17 14.99
C ASP A 185 -17.58 5.71 14.55
N LYS A 186 -18.82 5.25 14.26
CA LYS A 186 -19.07 3.90 13.80
C LYS A 186 -18.55 3.68 12.37
N GLY A 187 -18.72 4.64 11.48
CA GLY A 187 -18.14 4.61 10.14
C GLY A 187 -16.61 4.60 10.19
N ARG A 188 -16.01 5.43 11.07
CA ARG A 188 -14.57 5.43 11.32
C ARG A 188 -14.06 4.05 11.76
N GLN A 189 -14.76 3.42 12.71
CA GLN A 189 -14.42 2.08 13.18
C GLN A 189 -14.44 1.06 12.04
N ILE A 190 -15.47 1.08 11.18
CA ILE A 190 -15.58 0.19 10.02
C ILE A 190 -14.40 0.42 9.05
N VAL A 191 -14.00 1.66 8.81
CA VAL A 191 -12.84 1.97 7.95
C VAL A 191 -11.57 1.31 8.50
N VAL A 192 -11.30 1.46 9.80
CA VAL A 192 -10.13 0.86 10.49
C VAL A 192 -10.18 -0.67 10.47
N GLU A 193 -11.34 -1.26 10.79
CA GLU A 193 -11.52 -2.73 10.81
C GLU A 193 -11.28 -3.37 9.43
N ASN A 194 -11.47 -2.61 8.35
CA ASN A 194 -11.17 -3.05 6.98
C ASN A 194 -9.75 -2.70 6.51
N GLY A 195 -8.88 -2.23 7.41
CA GLY A 195 -7.47 -2.01 7.14
C GLY A 195 -7.14 -0.71 6.41
N TYR A 196 -8.10 0.23 6.34
CA TYR A 196 -7.91 1.58 5.80
C TYR A 196 -7.61 2.59 6.91
N ILE A 197 -7.02 3.72 6.54
CA ILE A 197 -6.72 4.83 7.46
C ILE A 197 -7.78 5.91 7.26
N PRO A 198 -8.62 6.22 8.28
CA PRO A 198 -9.63 7.27 8.18
C PRO A 198 -8.99 8.64 7.90
N ALA A 199 -9.59 9.41 7.01
CA ALA A 199 -9.14 10.76 6.64
C ALA A 199 -9.90 11.87 7.39
N PHE A 200 -10.64 11.53 8.48
CA PHE A 200 -11.51 12.45 9.25
C PHE A 200 -11.48 12.13 10.73
#